data_1b83da1457f2bd480c0fe9c1be722acf
#
_entry.id   1b83da1457f2bd480c0fe9c1be722acf
#
_cell.length_a   1.000
_cell.length_b   1.000
_cell.length_c   1.000
_cell.angle_alpha   90.00
_cell.angle_beta   90.00
_cell.angle_gamma   90.00
#
_symmetry.space_group_name_H-M   'P 1'
#
loop_
_entity.id
_entity.type
_entity.pdbx_description
1 polymer ?
#
loop_
_entity_poly.entity_id
_entity_poly.type
_entity_poly.pdbx_seq_one_letter_code
_entity_poly.pdbx_strand_id
1 'polypeptide(L)'
;MKVVAFNGSPRKDGNTATLLHVALSELESQGIETELVHLKGPISGCIACFKCHEKLDGKCALDKDIINECIEKMAGADGIILGSPTYFSDLTPELKALIDRSGFVGKANGDMFKRKVGAAVVAVRRAGAIHVFDSINHFFLINQMVIPGSSYWNIGMGLAEKDVERDPEGMQTMRVLGQNMGWLMKKLKE
;
A
#
# COMPACT_ATOMS: atom_id res chain seq x y z
N MET A 1 -14.06 4.99 10.10
CA MET A 1 -13.33 4.56 8.89
C MET A 1 -11.91 4.27 9.28
N LYS A 2 -11.30 3.25 8.65
CA LYS A 2 -9.91 2.86 8.92
C LYS A 2 -9.11 2.75 7.62
N VAL A 3 -7.88 3.27 7.63
CA VAL A 3 -6.88 3.08 6.58
C VAL A 3 -5.71 2.29 7.14
N VAL A 4 -5.29 1.26 6.42
CA VAL A 4 -4.06 0.53 6.70
C VAL A 4 -3.02 0.82 5.62
N ALA A 5 -1.83 1.24 6.02
CA ALA A 5 -0.69 1.45 5.14
C ALA A 5 0.36 0.35 5.34
N PHE A 6 0.97 -0.11 4.27
CA PHE A 6 2.04 -1.11 4.31
C PHE A 6 3.34 -0.51 3.81
N ASN A 7 4.35 -0.51 4.67
CA ASN A 7 5.70 -0.11 4.31
C ASN A 7 6.49 -1.32 3.82
N GLY A 8 6.66 -1.42 2.51
CA GLY A 8 7.46 -2.45 1.85
C GLY A 8 8.96 -2.17 1.82
N SER A 9 9.42 -1.08 2.43
CA SER A 9 10.85 -0.80 2.54
C SER A 9 11.51 -1.72 3.57
N PRO A 10 12.71 -2.27 3.31
CA PRO A 10 13.49 -2.98 4.32
C PRO A 10 13.93 -2.06 5.46
N ARG A 11 13.97 -0.73 5.23
CA ARG A 11 14.26 0.28 6.25
C ARG A 11 12.96 0.72 6.91
N LYS A 12 12.81 0.38 8.20
CA LYS A 12 11.59 0.68 8.96
C LYS A 12 11.23 2.16 8.94
N ASP A 13 12.20 3.03 9.22
CA ASP A 13 12.03 4.48 9.37
C ASP A 13 12.66 5.27 8.20
N GLY A 14 12.75 4.63 7.00
CA GLY A 14 13.32 5.24 5.79
C GLY A 14 12.34 6.16 5.05
N ASN A 15 12.76 6.63 3.88
CA ASN A 15 12.00 7.58 3.05
C ASN A 15 10.56 7.15 2.75
N THR A 16 10.33 5.85 2.48
CA THR A 16 8.98 5.33 2.26
C THR A 16 8.09 5.51 3.49
N ALA A 17 8.60 5.22 4.69
CA ALA A 17 7.85 5.40 5.92
C ALA A 17 7.53 6.88 6.16
N THR A 18 8.49 7.80 5.92
CA THR A 18 8.28 9.25 6.03
C THR A 18 7.12 9.71 5.13
N LEU A 19 7.12 9.30 3.85
CA LEU A 19 6.05 9.64 2.91
C LEU A 19 4.69 9.08 3.36
N LEU A 20 4.66 7.82 3.81
CA LEU A 20 3.44 7.20 4.34
C LEU A 20 2.91 7.95 5.57
N HIS A 21 3.77 8.32 6.51
CA HIS A 21 3.37 9.08 7.69
C HIS A 21 2.72 10.42 7.34
N VAL A 22 3.22 11.13 6.32
CA VAL A 22 2.61 12.40 5.87
C VAL A 22 1.19 12.18 5.38
N ALA A 23 0.96 11.16 4.52
CA ALA A 23 -0.38 10.86 4.03
C ALA A 23 -1.32 10.39 5.15
N LEU A 24 -0.83 9.56 6.09
CA LEU A 24 -1.61 9.08 7.23
C LEU A 24 -1.98 10.21 8.19
N SER A 25 -1.07 11.14 8.47
CA SER A 25 -1.34 12.31 9.33
C SER A 25 -2.48 13.19 8.79
N GLU A 26 -2.57 13.36 7.47
CA GLU A 26 -3.69 14.08 6.84
C GLU A 26 -5.02 13.31 6.97
N LEU A 27 -5.00 11.98 6.94
CA LEU A 27 -6.17 11.15 7.19
C LEU A 27 -6.63 11.24 8.65
N GLU A 28 -5.68 11.19 9.59
CA GLU A 28 -5.95 11.35 11.04
C GLU A 28 -6.57 12.70 11.35
N SER A 29 -6.08 13.79 10.73
CA SER A 29 -6.64 15.13 10.88
C SER A 29 -8.10 15.23 10.44
N GLN A 30 -8.53 14.30 9.57
CA GLN A 30 -9.91 14.18 9.10
C GLN A 30 -10.76 13.19 9.92
N GLY A 31 -10.24 12.66 11.04
CA GLY A 31 -10.92 11.72 11.92
C GLY A 31 -10.99 10.28 11.41
N ILE A 32 -10.05 9.89 10.55
CA ILE A 32 -9.91 8.53 10.03
C ILE A 32 -8.85 7.80 10.86
N GLU A 33 -9.18 6.63 11.37
CA GLU A 33 -8.22 5.75 12.06
C GLU A 33 -7.16 5.26 11.07
N THR A 34 -5.89 5.30 11.46
CA THR A 34 -4.78 4.85 10.62
C THR A 34 -3.92 3.80 11.30
N GLU A 35 -3.31 2.94 10.50
CA GLU A 35 -2.34 1.95 10.97
C GLU A 35 -1.22 1.81 9.94
N LEU A 36 0.04 1.87 10.38
CA LEU A 36 1.20 1.60 9.55
C LEU A 36 1.82 0.25 9.89
N VAL A 37 1.85 -0.65 8.92
CA VAL A 37 2.44 -1.99 9.04
C VAL A 37 3.77 -2.02 8.28
N HIS A 38 4.86 -2.37 8.94
CA HIS A 38 6.15 -2.61 8.30
C HIS A 38 6.28 -4.07 7.90
N LEU A 39 6.46 -4.33 6.60
CA LEU A 39 6.71 -5.68 6.08
C LEU A 39 8.12 -6.11 6.44
N LYS A 40 8.26 -6.91 7.49
CA LYS A 40 9.54 -7.35 8.05
C LYS A 40 9.67 -8.87 8.09
N GLY A 41 10.90 -9.33 8.13
CA GLY A 41 11.25 -10.75 8.22
C GLY A 41 11.28 -11.45 6.86
N PRO A 42 11.59 -12.74 6.85
CA PRO A 42 11.57 -13.52 5.62
C PRO A 42 10.13 -13.69 5.15
N ILE A 43 9.79 -13.08 4.01
CA ILE A 43 8.48 -13.17 3.38
C ILE A 43 8.61 -13.97 2.09
N SER A 44 7.84 -15.04 1.97
CA SER A 44 7.82 -15.87 0.76
C SER A 44 6.81 -15.36 -0.26
N GLY A 45 7.18 -15.35 -1.53
CA GLY A 45 6.28 -15.08 -2.65
C GLY A 45 5.18 -16.14 -2.80
N CYS A 46 4.19 -15.87 -3.65
CA CYS A 46 3.15 -16.83 -3.98
C CYS A 46 3.77 -18.03 -4.75
N ILE A 47 3.46 -19.25 -4.32
CA ILE A 47 3.92 -20.51 -4.95
C ILE A 47 2.87 -21.14 -5.87
N ALA A 48 1.80 -20.40 -6.19
CA ALA A 48 0.71 -20.85 -7.06
C ALA A 48 0.11 -22.22 -6.65
N CYS A 49 0.01 -22.50 -5.36
CA CYS A 49 -0.53 -23.78 -4.86
C CYS A 49 -2.07 -23.86 -4.89
N PHE A 50 -2.76 -22.77 -5.19
CA PHE A 50 -4.23 -22.63 -5.28
C PHE A 50 -5.03 -23.04 -4.04
N LYS A 51 -4.40 -23.36 -2.91
CA LYS A 51 -5.12 -23.75 -1.68
C LYS A 51 -6.07 -22.68 -1.15
N CYS A 52 -5.82 -21.39 -1.43
CA CYS A 52 -6.75 -20.32 -1.09
C CYS A 52 -8.06 -20.38 -1.89
N HIS A 53 -8.05 -20.97 -3.10
CA HIS A 53 -9.25 -21.22 -3.91
C HIS A 53 -10.01 -22.49 -3.49
N GLU A 54 -9.33 -23.43 -2.82
CA GLU A 54 -9.96 -24.65 -2.29
C GLU A 54 -10.59 -24.42 -0.93
N LYS A 55 -9.85 -23.75 -0.02
CA LYS A 55 -10.26 -23.56 1.38
C LYS A 55 -11.28 -22.44 1.57
N LEU A 56 -11.18 -21.36 0.82
CA LEU A 56 -12.05 -20.18 0.90
C LEU A 56 -12.18 -19.58 2.31
N ASP A 57 -11.09 -19.64 3.08
CA ASP A 57 -11.02 -19.21 4.48
C ASP A 57 -10.43 -17.80 4.68
N GLY A 58 -10.23 -17.06 3.58
CA GLY A 58 -9.63 -15.72 3.59
C GLY A 58 -8.13 -15.70 3.88
N LYS A 59 -7.44 -16.84 3.80
CA LYS A 59 -6.03 -16.99 4.16
C LYS A 59 -5.18 -17.60 3.06
N CYS A 60 -3.90 -17.21 3.03
CA CYS A 60 -2.89 -17.92 2.26
C CYS A 60 -2.42 -19.16 3.02
N ALA A 61 -2.18 -20.26 2.29
CA ALA A 61 -1.67 -21.49 2.89
C ALA A 61 -0.23 -21.38 3.43
N LEU A 62 0.53 -20.38 3.01
CA LEU A 62 1.82 -20.05 3.60
C LEU A 62 1.56 -19.19 4.85
N ASP A 63 1.80 -19.73 6.03
CA ASP A 63 1.42 -19.14 7.33
C ASP A 63 2.59 -18.83 8.27
N LYS A 64 3.84 -18.96 7.77
CA LYS A 64 5.05 -18.77 8.58
C LYS A 64 5.61 -17.34 8.53
N ASP A 65 4.85 -16.38 7.97
CA ASP A 65 5.22 -14.98 7.84
C ASP A 65 4.04 -14.05 8.14
N ILE A 66 4.27 -12.75 8.07
CA ILE A 66 3.28 -11.70 8.42
C ILE A 66 2.10 -11.59 7.41
N ILE A 67 2.16 -12.24 6.24
CA ILE A 67 1.22 -11.95 5.14
C ILE A 67 -0.24 -12.22 5.50
N ASN A 68 -0.54 -13.29 6.25
CA ASN A 68 -1.93 -13.57 6.66
C ASN A 68 -2.47 -12.50 7.62
N GLU A 69 -1.65 -11.96 8.52
CA GLU A 69 -2.03 -10.81 9.35
C GLU A 69 -2.28 -9.57 8.48
N CYS A 70 -1.43 -9.34 7.48
CA CYS A 70 -1.63 -8.22 6.53
C CYS A 70 -2.94 -8.37 5.75
N ILE A 71 -3.27 -9.57 5.25
CA ILE A 71 -4.53 -9.84 4.54
C ILE A 71 -5.73 -9.53 5.43
N GLU A 72 -5.71 -9.95 6.69
CA GLU A 72 -6.79 -9.67 7.65
C GLU A 72 -6.96 -8.16 7.87
N LYS A 73 -5.86 -7.42 8.06
CA LYS A 73 -5.88 -5.96 8.19
C LYS A 73 -6.41 -5.28 6.92
N MET A 74 -5.98 -5.74 5.72
CA MET A 74 -6.50 -5.24 4.44
C MET A 74 -8.01 -5.49 4.29
N ALA A 75 -8.48 -6.66 4.69
CA ALA A 75 -9.90 -7.02 4.63
C ALA A 75 -10.75 -6.15 5.56
N GLY A 76 -10.25 -5.84 6.76
CA GLY A 76 -10.97 -5.03 7.76
C GLY A 76 -10.90 -3.51 7.55
N ALA A 77 -10.04 -3.02 6.65
CA ALA A 77 -9.89 -1.59 6.39
C ALA A 77 -10.85 -1.08 5.30
N ASP A 78 -11.20 0.20 5.35
CA ASP A 78 -11.94 0.91 4.29
C ASP A 78 -10.99 1.41 3.18
N GLY A 79 -9.73 1.67 3.53
CA GLY A 79 -8.69 2.12 2.61
C GLY A 79 -7.36 1.42 2.83
N ILE A 80 -6.57 1.29 1.75
CA ILE A 80 -5.29 0.59 1.74
C ILE A 80 -4.25 1.46 1.05
N ILE A 81 -3.12 1.73 1.72
CA ILE A 81 -1.97 2.42 1.10
C ILE A 81 -0.82 1.42 1.00
N LEU A 82 -0.24 1.26 -0.19
CA LEU A 82 0.93 0.44 -0.42
C LEU A 82 2.13 1.32 -0.73
N GLY A 83 3.16 1.24 0.11
CA GLY A 83 4.38 2.03 -0.02
C GLY A 83 5.61 1.17 -0.35
N SER A 84 6.41 1.60 -1.34
CA SER A 84 7.65 0.93 -1.73
C SER A 84 8.76 1.91 -2.06
N PRO A 85 10.02 1.62 -1.76
CA PRO A 85 11.13 2.22 -2.49
C PRO A 85 11.21 1.63 -3.89
N THR A 86 11.93 2.31 -4.79
CA THR A 86 12.20 1.84 -6.15
C THR A 86 13.44 0.94 -6.17
N TYR A 87 13.25 -0.35 -6.47
CA TYR A 87 14.29 -1.35 -6.63
C TYR A 87 14.36 -1.83 -8.09
N PHE A 88 15.40 -1.43 -8.84
CA PHE A 88 15.54 -1.77 -10.25
C PHE A 88 14.26 -1.51 -11.07
N SER A 89 13.71 -0.30 -10.90
CA SER A 89 12.47 0.18 -11.56
C SER A 89 11.20 -0.59 -11.18
N ASP A 90 11.20 -1.36 -10.08
CA ASP A 90 9.99 -2.00 -9.57
C ASP A 90 9.92 -1.94 -8.03
N LEU A 91 8.85 -2.46 -7.46
CA LEU A 91 8.63 -2.53 -6.03
C LEU A 91 9.51 -3.61 -5.36
N THR A 92 9.61 -3.57 -4.04
CA THR A 92 10.39 -4.58 -3.30
C THR A 92 9.78 -5.98 -3.37
N PRO A 93 10.59 -7.04 -3.23
CA PRO A 93 10.10 -8.42 -3.18
C PRO A 93 9.07 -8.66 -2.07
N GLU A 94 9.23 -8.02 -0.92
CA GLU A 94 8.32 -8.12 0.22
C GLU A 94 6.93 -7.56 -0.12
N LEU A 95 6.88 -6.40 -0.76
CA LEU A 95 5.61 -5.81 -1.18
C LEU A 95 4.99 -6.62 -2.33
N LYS A 96 5.81 -7.14 -3.26
CA LYS A 96 5.32 -8.02 -4.32
C LYS A 96 4.70 -9.30 -3.76
N ALA A 97 5.32 -9.89 -2.75
CA ALA A 97 4.77 -11.06 -2.07
C ALA A 97 3.41 -10.76 -1.40
N LEU A 98 3.28 -9.59 -0.77
CA LEU A 98 1.98 -9.15 -0.22
C LEU A 98 0.94 -9.00 -1.33
N ILE A 99 1.26 -8.30 -2.42
CA ILE A 99 0.37 -8.09 -3.57
C ILE A 99 -0.11 -9.42 -4.15
N ASP A 100 0.82 -10.34 -4.46
CA ASP A 100 0.47 -11.60 -5.11
C ASP A 100 -0.39 -12.49 -4.20
N ARG A 101 0.01 -12.61 -2.93
CA ARG A 101 -0.69 -13.50 -2.00
C ARG A 101 -2.03 -12.92 -1.58
N SER A 102 -2.12 -11.64 -1.25
CA SER A 102 -3.39 -10.99 -0.92
C SER A 102 -4.34 -10.94 -2.11
N GLY A 103 -3.81 -10.70 -3.31
CA GLY A 103 -4.60 -10.67 -4.55
C GLY A 103 -5.26 -12.02 -4.84
N PHE A 104 -4.50 -13.13 -4.78
CA PHE A 104 -5.05 -14.47 -4.97
C PHE A 104 -6.09 -14.82 -3.89
N VAL A 105 -5.79 -14.53 -2.63
CA VAL A 105 -6.73 -14.77 -1.53
C VAL A 105 -7.99 -13.91 -1.69
N GLY A 106 -7.84 -12.61 -1.96
CA GLY A 106 -8.96 -11.69 -2.11
C GLY A 106 -9.91 -12.09 -3.25
N LYS A 107 -9.34 -12.49 -4.40
CA LYS A 107 -10.13 -12.96 -5.55
C LYS A 107 -10.87 -14.26 -5.25
N ALA A 108 -10.23 -15.23 -4.61
CA ALA A 108 -10.83 -16.50 -4.23
C ALA A 108 -11.99 -16.34 -3.24
N ASN A 109 -11.94 -15.33 -2.38
CA ASN A 109 -12.86 -15.12 -1.27
C ASN A 109 -13.87 -13.97 -1.52
N GLY A 110 -14.40 -13.87 -2.73
CA GLY A 110 -15.50 -12.97 -3.06
C GLY A 110 -15.08 -11.50 -3.25
N ASP A 111 -13.92 -11.27 -3.87
CA ASP A 111 -13.39 -9.91 -4.14
C ASP A 111 -13.28 -9.05 -2.86
N MET A 112 -12.56 -9.56 -1.85
CA MET A 112 -12.45 -8.97 -0.49
C MET A 112 -12.09 -7.48 -0.48
N PHE A 113 -11.43 -6.97 -1.53
CA PHE A 113 -10.95 -5.58 -1.60
C PHE A 113 -11.82 -4.68 -2.47
N LYS A 114 -12.87 -5.23 -3.09
CA LYS A 114 -13.77 -4.49 -3.97
C LYS A 114 -14.33 -3.23 -3.30
N ARG A 115 -14.26 -2.09 -4.03
CA ARG A 115 -14.73 -0.77 -3.62
C ARG A 115 -14.01 -0.13 -2.43
N LYS A 116 -12.94 -0.73 -1.91
CA LYS A 116 -12.05 -0.04 -0.98
C LYS A 116 -11.26 1.04 -1.72
N VAL A 117 -10.80 2.06 -1.00
CA VAL A 117 -9.95 3.10 -1.58
C VAL A 117 -8.49 2.64 -1.51
N GLY A 118 -7.76 2.71 -2.63
CA GLY A 118 -6.36 2.31 -2.72
C GLY A 118 -5.43 3.44 -3.13
N ALA A 119 -4.23 3.53 -2.55
CA ALA A 119 -3.24 4.50 -2.97
C ALA A 119 -1.83 3.91 -2.97
N ALA A 120 -1.05 4.21 -4.02
CA ALA A 120 0.36 3.89 -4.13
C ALA A 120 1.22 5.04 -3.61
N VAL A 121 2.30 4.75 -2.86
CA VAL A 121 3.30 5.72 -2.40
C VAL A 121 4.69 5.20 -2.72
N VAL A 122 5.51 5.98 -3.42
CA VAL A 122 6.81 5.52 -3.91
C VAL A 122 7.94 6.44 -3.47
N ALA A 123 8.97 5.89 -2.87
CA ALA A 123 10.23 6.58 -2.64
C ALA A 123 11.25 6.22 -3.72
N VAL A 124 11.95 7.22 -4.27
CA VAL A 124 12.94 7.01 -5.32
C VAL A 124 14.17 7.89 -5.13
N ARG A 125 15.34 7.37 -5.51
CA ARG A 125 16.56 8.19 -5.56
C ARG A 125 16.53 9.20 -6.72
N ARG A 126 16.10 8.76 -7.92
CA ARG A 126 16.18 9.57 -9.16
C ARG A 126 15.15 9.20 -10.22
N ALA A 127 15.11 7.95 -10.67
CA ALA A 127 14.29 7.50 -11.80
C ALA A 127 13.73 6.10 -11.56
N GLY A 128 12.79 5.64 -12.41
CA GLY A 128 12.17 4.31 -12.35
C GLY A 128 10.96 4.21 -11.43
N ALA A 129 10.59 5.26 -10.72
CA ALA A 129 9.48 5.24 -9.77
C ALA A 129 8.12 5.03 -10.42
N ILE A 130 7.94 5.47 -11.66
CA ILE A 130 6.64 5.35 -12.34
C ILE A 130 6.24 3.88 -12.55
N HIS A 131 7.18 2.99 -12.82
CA HIS A 131 6.88 1.56 -12.94
C HIS A 131 6.43 0.94 -11.61
N VAL A 132 7.03 1.38 -10.49
CA VAL A 132 6.60 0.98 -9.14
C VAL A 132 5.17 1.45 -8.86
N PHE A 133 4.89 2.71 -9.20
CA PHE A 133 3.57 3.31 -9.06
C PHE A 133 2.51 2.54 -9.88
N ASP A 134 2.82 2.23 -11.13
CA ASP A 134 1.94 1.46 -12.02
C ASP A 134 1.73 0.03 -11.51
N SER A 135 2.80 -0.66 -11.10
CA SER A 135 2.73 -2.03 -10.57
C SER A 135 1.78 -2.12 -9.36
N ILE A 136 1.83 -1.14 -8.45
CA ILE A 136 0.93 -1.08 -7.30
C ILE A 136 -0.51 -0.76 -7.74
N ASN A 137 -0.70 0.20 -8.65
CA ASN A 137 -2.03 0.57 -9.11
C ASN A 137 -2.71 -0.56 -9.90
N HIS A 138 -1.98 -1.40 -10.63
CA HIS A 138 -2.53 -2.60 -11.27
C HIS A 138 -3.18 -3.55 -10.24
N PHE A 139 -2.59 -3.69 -9.03
CA PHE A 139 -3.20 -4.47 -7.96
C PHE A 139 -4.55 -3.87 -7.51
N PHE A 140 -4.62 -2.55 -7.35
CA PHE A 140 -5.87 -1.89 -6.97
C PHE A 140 -6.95 -2.03 -8.05
N LEU A 141 -6.58 -1.80 -9.30
CA LEU A 141 -7.53 -1.85 -10.44
C LEU A 141 -8.12 -3.25 -10.63
N ILE A 142 -7.28 -4.30 -10.63
CA ILE A 142 -7.80 -5.67 -10.80
C ILE A 142 -8.68 -6.11 -9.61
N ASN A 143 -8.48 -5.53 -8.42
CA ASN A 143 -9.30 -5.76 -7.23
C ASN A 143 -10.53 -4.84 -7.16
N GLN A 144 -10.88 -4.13 -8.24
CA GLN A 144 -12.05 -3.24 -8.34
C GLN A 144 -12.05 -2.16 -7.24
N MET A 145 -10.86 -1.67 -6.85
CA MET A 145 -10.70 -0.61 -5.88
C MET A 145 -10.77 0.77 -6.54
N VAL A 146 -11.01 1.81 -5.76
CA VAL A 146 -11.08 3.20 -6.22
C VAL A 146 -9.76 3.90 -5.86
N ILE A 147 -9.10 4.52 -6.84
CA ILE A 147 -7.81 5.19 -6.65
C ILE A 147 -8.03 6.70 -6.66
N PRO A 148 -7.74 7.42 -5.57
CA PRO A 148 -7.75 8.89 -5.56
C PRO A 148 -6.50 9.44 -6.26
N GLY A 149 -6.66 10.54 -6.97
CA GLY A 149 -5.53 11.34 -7.44
C GLY A 149 -4.98 12.24 -6.32
N SER A 150 -3.79 12.78 -6.55
CA SER A 150 -3.16 13.85 -5.75
C SER A 150 -2.78 15.03 -6.64
N SER A 151 -1.87 15.90 -6.20
CA SER A 151 -1.38 17.03 -7.01
C SER A 151 -0.41 16.60 -8.11
N TYR A 152 0.22 15.44 -7.97
CA TYR A 152 1.14 14.82 -8.94
C TYR A 152 1.12 13.30 -8.72
N TRP A 153 2.00 12.52 -9.40
CA TRP A 153 2.20 11.11 -9.03
C TRP A 153 2.77 11.00 -7.62
N ASN A 154 2.32 10.02 -6.84
CA ASN A 154 2.67 9.89 -5.42
C ASN A 154 4.11 9.38 -5.23
N ILE A 155 5.07 10.20 -5.60
CA ILE A 155 6.50 9.92 -5.61
C ILE A 155 7.21 10.96 -4.75
N GLY A 156 8.14 10.50 -3.91
CA GLY A 156 9.07 11.38 -3.17
C GLY A 156 10.52 11.01 -3.47
N MET A 157 11.38 12.02 -3.65
CA MET A 157 12.78 11.86 -4.02
C MET A 157 13.69 11.92 -2.79
N GLY A 158 14.53 10.89 -2.59
CA GLY A 158 15.51 10.83 -1.52
C GLY A 158 16.39 9.58 -1.58
N LEU A 159 17.66 9.70 -1.23
CA LEU A 159 18.63 8.60 -1.19
C LEU A 159 18.95 8.17 0.24
N ALA A 160 19.44 9.09 1.07
CA ALA A 160 19.72 8.85 2.47
C ALA A 160 18.41 8.84 3.28
N GLU A 161 18.49 8.39 4.52
CA GLU A 161 17.35 8.37 5.43
C GLU A 161 16.79 9.79 5.61
N LYS A 162 15.47 9.92 5.50
CA LYS A 162 14.72 11.18 5.58
C LYS A 162 15.04 12.25 4.52
N ASP A 163 15.82 11.93 3.49
CA ASP A 163 16.08 12.89 2.41
C ASP A 163 14.81 13.41 1.73
N VAL A 164 13.74 12.60 1.70
CA VAL A 164 12.42 13.02 1.15
C VAL A 164 11.83 14.22 1.87
N GLU A 165 12.24 14.54 3.09
CA GLU A 165 11.83 15.75 3.81
C GLU A 165 12.33 17.04 3.11
N ARG A 166 13.37 16.90 2.27
CA ARG A 166 13.92 17.98 1.44
C ARG A 166 13.30 18.06 0.04
N ASP A 167 12.33 17.19 -0.25
CA ASP A 167 11.52 17.21 -1.48
C ASP A 167 10.16 17.86 -1.19
N PRO A 168 10.03 19.19 -1.32
CA PRO A 168 8.81 19.90 -0.96
C PRO A 168 7.63 19.50 -1.84
N GLU A 169 7.87 19.16 -3.12
CA GLU A 169 6.81 18.69 -4.03
C GLU A 169 6.30 17.31 -3.64
N GLY A 170 7.19 16.35 -3.39
CA GLY A 170 6.83 15.02 -2.94
C GLY A 170 6.08 15.05 -1.60
N MET A 171 6.55 15.84 -0.64
CA MET A 171 5.89 16.02 0.65
C MET A 171 4.49 16.66 0.51
N GLN A 172 4.34 17.66 -0.36
CA GLN A 172 3.05 18.28 -0.63
C GLN A 172 2.10 17.31 -1.35
N THR A 173 2.61 16.52 -2.29
CA THR A 173 1.85 15.48 -2.98
C THR A 173 1.27 14.46 -2.00
N MET A 174 2.02 14.03 -0.97
CA MET A 174 1.53 13.13 0.06
C MET A 174 0.42 13.77 0.92
N ARG A 175 0.52 15.07 1.23
CA ARG A 175 -0.56 15.78 1.95
C ARG A 175 -1.83 15.79 1.12
N VAL A 176 -1.72 16.19 -0.15
CA VAL A 176 -2.89 16.21 -1.06
C VAL A 176 -3.48 14.81 -1.26
N LEU A 177 -2.64 13.77 -1.32
CA LEU A 177 -3.11 12.38 -1.37
C LEU A 177 -3.98 12.05 -0.15
N GLY A 178 -3.49 12.32 1.07
CA GLY A 178 -4.24 12.06 2.31
C GLY A 178 -5.55 12.84 2.35
N GLN A 179 -5.55 14.11 1.93
CA GLN A 179 -6.74 14.97 1.86
C GLN A 179 -7.78 14.40 0.89
N ASN A 180 -7.37 14.06 -0.34
CA ASN A 180 -8.25 13.53 -1.37
C ASN A 180 -8.79 12.14 -1.02
N MET A 181 -7.94 11.29 -0.45
CA MET A 181 -8.34 9.95 0.00
C MET A 181 -9.40 10.05 1.11
N GLY A 182 -9.20 10.91 2.09
CA GLY A 182 -10.14 11.12 3.17
C GLY A 182 -11.47 11.70 2.70
N TRP A 183 -11.43 12.69 1.80
CA TRP A 183 -12.62 13.23 1.16
C TRP A 183 -13.40 12.15 0.39
N LEU A 184 -12.71 11.36 -0.45
CA LEU A 184 -13.34 10.30 -1.24
C LEU A 184 -13.99 9.24 -0.35
N MET A 185 -13.28 8.79 0.70
CA MET A 185 -13.81 7.79 1.64
C MET A 185 -15.09 8.26 2.35
N LYS A 186 -15.17 9.55 2.71
CA LYS A 186 -16.36 10.14 3.30
C LYS A 186 -17.53 10.14 2.30
N LYS A 187 -17.27 10.54 1.05
CA LYS A 187 -18.28 10.55 -0.04
C LYS A 187 -18.79 9.15 -0.40
N LEU A 188 -18.00 8.13 -0.31
CA LEU A 188 -18.41 6.75 -0.55
C LEU A 188 -19.27 6.15 0.58
N LYS A 189 -19.32 6.79 1.75
CA LYS A 189 -20.15 6.37 2.90
C LYS A 189 -21.48 7.14 3.04
N GLU A 190 -21.62 8.26 2.33
CA GLU A 190 -22.88 8.99 2.18
C GLU A 190 -23.85 8.22 1.27
#